data_b1098f757ee91bd2af9eaed47f448f56
#
_entry.id   b1098f757ee91bd2af9eaed47f448f56
#
_cell.length_a   1.000
_cell.length_b   1.000
_cell.length_c   1.000
_cell.angle_alpha   90.00
_cell.angle_beta   90.00
_cell.angle_gamma   90.00
#
_symmetry.space_group_name_H-M   'P 1'
#
loop_
_entity.id
_entity.type
_entity.pdbx_description
1 polymer ?
#
loop_
_entity_poly.entity_id
_entity_poly.type
_entity_poly.pdbx_seq_one_letter_code
_entity_poly.pdbx_strand_id
1 'polypeptide(L)'
;SSLSSASASAGPNDQERYAAIDKFLNETDEYLVQLTSKVARAKQEQEASEARAKAVAAALEEGKSEEEAAEAGEEAARRAAAAAASTAVDAATGGERDGEKKSGTGGVMASYHALAHAVSEKIDAAPAGLRPPPGAALREYQLVGLQWMVSLYNNKLNGILADEMGLGKTVQVMALVAYLAEKKQNFGPHLIIVPNAVLVNWRAELTQWLPGV
;
A
#
# COMPACT_ATOMS: atom_id res chain seq x y z
N SER A 1 1.88 -41.69 -40.41
CA SER A 1 1.66 -40.24 -40.52
C SER A 1 2.19 -39.54 -39.27
N SER A 2 3.37 -39.05 -39.46
CA SER A 2 4.19 -38.31 -38.51
C SER A 2 3.66 -36.88 -38.37
N LEU A 3 3.16 -36.51 -37.17
CA LEU A 3 2.99 -35.10 -36.78
C LEU A 3 4.36 -34.57 -36.31
N SER A 4 4.99 -33.89 -37.25
CA SER A 4 6.18 -33.09 -36.98
C SER A 4 5.84 -31.94 -36.04
N SER A 5 6.44 -31.93 -34.85
CA SER A 5 6.47 -30.79 -33.93
C SER A 5 7.23 -29.63 -34.58
N ALA A 6 6.50 -28.67 -35.10
CA ALA A 6 7.10 -27.39 -35.49
C ALA A 6 7.48 -26.63 -34.22
N SER A 7 8.73 -26.70 -33.83
CA SER A 7 9.33 -25.69 -32.94
C SER A 7 9.42 -24.39 -33.75
N ALA A 8 8.49 -23.49 -33.57
CA ALA A 8 8.58 -22.14 -34.10
C ALA A 8 9.83 -21.48 -33.47
N SER A 9 10.90 -21.33 -34.22
CA SER A 9 12.03 -20.53 -33.83
C SER A 9 11.60 -19.08 -33.73
N ALA A 10 11.59 -18.53 -32.50
CA ALA A 10 11.31 -17.12 -32.26
C ALA A 10 12.24 -16.27 -33.15
N GLY A 11 11.67 -15.32 -33.88
CA GLY A 11 12.44 -14.42 -34.73
C GLY A 11 13.33 -13.47 -33.90
N PRO A 12 14.35 -12.86 -34.49
CA PRO A 12 15.26 -11.96 -33.76
C PRO A 12 14.54 -10.82 -33.02
N ASN A 13 13.41 -10.38 -33.53
CA ASN A 13 12.58 -9.38 -32.87
C ASN A 13 11.87 -9.91 -31.59
N ASP A 14 11.58 -11.20 -31.52
CA ASP A 14 10.98 -11.81 -30.34
C ASP A 14 12.00 -12.00 -29.21
N GLN A 15 13.24 -12.32 -29.51
CA GLN A 15 14.32 -12.43 -28.52
C GLN A 15 14.61 -11.08 -27.85
N GLU A 16 14.65 -9.99 -28.62
CA GLU A 16 14.83 -8.65 -28.07
C GLU A 16 13.65 -8.24 -27.17
N ARG A 17 12.44 -8.59 -27.56
CA ARG A 17 11.22 -8.33 -26.75
C ARG A 17 11.21 -9.12 -25.44
N TYR A 18 11.60 -10.40 -25.47
CA TYR A 18 11.73 -11.21 -24.26
C TYR A 18 12.83 -10.69 -23.33
N ALA A 19 13.98 -10.31 -23.88
CA ALA A 19 15.06 -9.71 -23.10
C ALA A 19 14.65 -8.38 -22.44
N ALA A 20 13.86 -7.56 -23.14
CA ALA A 20 13.32 -6.32 -22.56
C ALA A 20 12.29 -6.59 -21.45
N ILE A 21 11.46 -7.62 -21.61
CA ILE A 21 10.50 -8.05 -20.57
C ILE A 21 11.26 -8.60 -19.35
N ASP A 22 12.24 -9.46 -19.54
CA ASP A 22 13.05 -10.00 -18.45
C ASP A 22 13.81 -8.91 -17.70
N LYS A 23 14.36 -7.94 -18.42
CA LYS A 23 14.98 -6.77 -17.79
C LYS A 23 13.99 -5.98 -16.95
N PHE A 24 12.80 -5.70 -17.49
CA PHE A 24 11.75 -4.98 -16.78
C PHE A 24 11.27 -5.75 -15.53
N LEU A 25 11.13 -7.07 -15.63
CA LEU A 25 10.75 -7.92 -14.49
C LEU A 25 11.82 -7.89 -13.40
N ASN A 26 13.11 -8.01 -13.76
CA ASN A 26 14.20 -7.94 -12.81
C ASN A 26 14.30 -6.55 -12.12
N GLU A 27 14.16 -5.46 -12.89
CA GLU A 27 14.12 -4.09 -12.32
C GLU A 27 12.92 -3.91 -11.38
N THR A 28 11.78 -4.53 -11.70
CA THR A 28 10.57 -4.52 -10.84
C THR A 28 10.81 -5.31 -9.56
N ASP A 29 11.44 -6.48 -9.64
CA ASP A 29 11.76 -7.30 -8.48
C ASP A 29 12.76 -6.59 -7.55
N GLU A 30 13.80 -5.96 -8.07
CA GLU A 30 14.73 -5.14 -7.28
C GLU A 30 14.01 -3.98 -6.59
N TYR A 31 13.12 -3.29 -7.30
CA TYR A 31 12.32 -2.20 -6.74
C TYR A 31 11.41 -2.71 -5.62
N LEU A 32 10.74 -3.85 -5.80
CA LEU A 32 9.89 -4.46 -4.78
C LEU A 32 10.67 -4.86 -3.53
N VAL A 33 11.87 -5.40 -3.67
CA VAL A 33 12.75 -5.73 -2.54
C VAL A 33 13.14 -4.47 -1.77
N GLN A 34 13.52 -3.39 -2.47
CA GLN A 34 13.84 -2.11 -1.83
C GLN A 34 12.62 -1.50 -1.14
N LEU A 35 11.45 -1.57 -1.75
CA LEU A 35 10.21 -1.06 -1.19
C LEU A 35 9.83 -1.85 0.07
N THR A 36 9.92 -3.18 0.01
CA THR A 36 9.64 -4.08 1.13
C THR A 36 10.55 -3.76 2.33
N SER A 37 11.83 -3.54 2.08
CA SER A 37 12.79 -3.19 3.14
C SER A 37 12.48 -1.81 3.77
N LYS A 38 12.09 -0.81 2.96
CA LYS A 38 11.70 0.51 3.46
C LYS A 38 10.43 0.46 4.30
N VAL A 39 9.43 -0.30 3.87
CA VAL A 39 8.16 -0.45 4.62
C VAL A 39 8.39 -1.21 5.92
N ALA A 40 9.17 -2.29 5.88
CA ALA A 40 9.53 -3.04 7.08
C ALA A 40 10.23 -2.15 8.11
N ARG A 41 11.16 -1.31 7.65
CA ARG A 41 11.85 -0.34 8.50
C ARG A 41 10.90 0.72 9.08
N ALA A 42 10.02 1.28 8.27
CA ALA A 42 9.03 2.26 8.73
C ALA A 42 8.08 1.67 9.77
N LYS A 43 7.65 0.42 9.58
CA LYS A 43 6.83 -0.32 10.56
C LYS A 43 7.59 -0.54 11.86
N GLN A 44 8.85 -0.95 11.79
CA GLN A 44 9.71 -1.14 12.96
C GLN A 44 9.89 0.17 13.76
N GLU A 45 10.12 1.29 13.06
CA GLU A 45 10.24 2.61 13.68
C GLU A 45 8.92 3.05 14.36
N GLN A 46 7.78 2.74 13.73
CA GLN A 46 6.46 3.02 14.31
C GLN A 46 6.21 2.17 15.57
N GLU A 47 6.41 0.85 15.51
CA GLU A 47 6.23 -0.06 16.65
C GLU A 47 7.15 0.33 17.83
N ALA A 48 8.40 0.72 17.54
CA ALA A 48 9.32 1.21 18.55
C ALA A 48 8.84 2.54 19.18
N SER A 49 8.32 3.46 18.38
CA SER A 49 7.76 4.73 18.85
C SER A 49 6.53 4.52 19.74
N GLU A 50 5.62 3.64 19.34
CA GLU A 50 4.42 3.29 20.10
C GLU A 50 4.80 2.61 21.44
N ALA A 51 5.75 1.66 21.42
CA ALA A 51 6.24 1.00 22.60
C ALA A 51 6.90 2.00 23.57
N ARG A 52 7.68 2.96 23.04
CA ARG A 52 8.27 4.05 23.82
C ARG A 52 7.20 4.89 24.51
N ALA A 53 6.24 5.37 23.76
CA ALA A 53 5.17 6.23 24.28
C ALA A 53 4.36 5.52 25.38
N LYS A 54 4.04 4.24 25.18
CA LYS A 54 3.31 3.43 26.15
C LYS A 54 4.12 3.20 27.43
N ALA A 55 5.41 2.93 27.32
CA ALA A 55 6.27 2.69 28.48
C ALA A 55 6.50 3.98 29.29
N VAL A 56 6.66 5.13 28.62
CA VAL A 56 6.76 6.44 29.29
C VAL A 56 5.47 6.75 30.05
N ALA A 57 4.31 6.57 29.43
CA ALA A 57 3.03 6.81 30.08
C ALA A 57 2.83 5.93 31.31
N ALA A 58 3.13 4.64 31.21
CA ALA A 58 3.02 3.71 32.32
C ALA A 58 3.98 4.05 33.49
N ALA A 59 5.22 4.45 33.18
CA ALA A 59 6.19 4.84 34.22
C ALA A 59 5.79 6.11 34.97
N LEU A 60 5.19 7.08 34.26
CA LEU A 60 4.65 8.28 34.88
C LEU A 60 3.42 8.01 35.74
N GLU A 61 2.53 7.09 35.32
CA GLU A 61 1.40 6.62 36.15
C GLU A 61 1.84 5.91 37.42
N GLU A 62 2.98 5.18 37.39
CA GLU A 62 3.63 4.58 38.55
C GLU A 62 4.33 5.58 39.47
N GLY A 63 4.36 6.87 39.13
CA GLY A 63 4.96 7.93 39.93
C GLY A 63 6.50 8.00 39.82
N LYS A 64 7.09 7.43 38.78
CA LYS A 64 8.52 7.55 38.48
C LYS A 64 8.87 8.97 38.00
N SER A 65 10.12 9.34 38.14
CA SER A 65 10.62 10.63 37.61
C SER A 65 10.58 10.63 36.07
N GLU A 66 10.58 11.85 35.48
CA GLU A 66 10.59 12.00 34.02
C GLU A 66 11.83 11.31 33.39
N GLU A 67 12.95 11.31 34.10
CA GLU A 67 14.21 10.69 33.65
C GLU A 67 14.10 9.15 33.63
N GLU A 68 13.58 8.55 34.69
CA GLU A 68 13.30 7.11 34.76
C GLU A 68 12.23 6.67 33.75
N ALA A 69 11.22 7.49 33.49
CA ALA A 69 10.22 7.23 32.47
C ALA A 69 10.80 7.28 31.06
N ALA A 70 11.70 8.21 30.77
CA ALA A 70 12.39 8.31 29.48
C ALA A 70 13.29 7.09 29.23
N GLU A 71 14.04 6.62 30.25
CA GLU A 71 14.87 5.40 30.16
C GLU A 71 14.00 4.15 29.90
N ALA A 72 12.90 4.00 30.62
CA ALA A 72 11.96 2.91 30.40
C ALA A 72 11.38 2.91 28.97
N GLY A 73 11.11 4.10 28.43
CA GLY A 73 10.66 4.28 27.04
C GLY A 73 11.72 3.86 26.03
N GLU A 74 12.98 4.24 26.22
CA GLU A 74 14.06 3.84 25.32
C GLU A 74 14.33 2.33 25.35
N GLU A 75 14.26 1.72 26.51
CA GLU A 75 14.42 0.28 26.64
C GLU A 75 13.27 -0.48 25.95
N ALA A 76 12.03 -0.02 26.10
CA ALA A 76 10.87 -0.60 25.43
C ALA A 76 10.97 -0.47 23.90
N ALA A 77 11.42 0.68 23.40
CA ALA A 77 11.66 0.89 21.97
C ALA A 77 12.73 -0.05 21.40
N ARG A 78 13.84 -0.23 22.11
CA ARG A 78 14.91 -1.18 21.73
C ARG A 78 14.40 -2.62 21.69
N ARG A 79 13.60 -3.03 22.68
CA ARG A 79 13.00 -4.39 22.71
C ARG A 79 12.02 -4.60 21.56
N ALA A 80 11.16 -3.63 21.28
CA ALA A 80 10.23 -3.69 20.15
C ALA A 80 10.97 -3.77 18.80
N ALA A 81 12.01 -2.96 18.62
CA ALA A 81 12.83 -2.98 17.41
C ALA A 81 13.56 -4.33 17.22
N ALA A 82 14.08 -4.92 18.30
CA ALA A 82 14.74 -6.23 18.26
C ALA A 82 13.75 -7.37 17.93
N ALA A 83 12.55 -7.34 18.51
CA ALA A 83 11.49 -8.31 18.24
C ALA A 83 11.03 -8.24 16.78
N ALA A 84 10.83 -7.03 16.23
CA ALA A 84 10.47 -6.82 14.84
C ALA A 84 11.57 -7.31 13.87
N ALA A 85 12.85 -7.13 14.22
CA ALA A 85 13.97 -7.63 13.43
C ALA A 85 14.03 -9.16 13.40
N SER A 86 13.75 -9.84 14.51
CA SER A 86 13.73 -11.32 14.55
C SER A 86 12.60 -11.92 13.72
N THR A 87 11.41 -11.33 13.75
CA THR A 87 10.28 -11.76 12.92
C THR A 87 10.52 -11.53 11.41
N ALA A 88 11.25 -10.49 11.06
CA ALA A 88 11.63 -10.23 9.67
C ALA A 88 12.65 -11.24 9.14
N VAL A 89 13.59 -11.72 9.98
CA VAL A 89 14.56 -12.77 9.62
C VAL A 89 13.85 -14.12 9.43
N ASP A 90 12.93 -14.49 10.32
CA ASP A 90 12.15 -15.73 10.19
C ASP A 90 11.24 -15.75 8.96
N ALA A 91 10.70 -14.60 8.56
CA ALA A 91 9.93 -14.45 7.32
C ALA A 91 10.81 -14.53 6.06
N ALA A 92 12.07 -14.10 6.15
CA ALA A 92 13.03 -14.15 5.03
C ALA A 92 13.72 -15.54 4.90
N THR A 93 13.85 -16.28 6.00
CA THR A 93 14.46 -17.62 6.04
C THR A 93 13.42 -18.73 6.03
N GLY A 94 12.19 -18.46 5.55
CA GLY A 94 11.05 -19.39 5.52
C GLY A 94 11.48 -20.83 5.33
N GLY A 95 11.31 -21.62 6.42
CA GLY A 95 11.89 -22.93 6.62
C GLY A 95 11.79 -23.84 5.40
N GLU A 96 12.90 -24.38 5.00
CA GLU A 96 13.00 -25.52 4.10
C GLU A 96 12.13 -26.68 4.64
N ARG A 97 10.97 -26.87 4.07
CA ARG A 97 10.24 -28.14 4.09
C ARG A 97 9.97 -28.53 2.65
N ASP A 98 10.71 -29.56 2.26
CA ASP A 98 10.55 -30.47 1.12
C ASP A 98 9.71 -30.04 -0.10
N GLY A 99 10.39 -29.87 -1.23
CA GLY A 99 9.98 -30.41 -2.52
C GLY A 99 8.90 -29.68 -3.26
N GLU A 100 9.15 -28.44 -3.69
CA GLU A 100 8.72 -27.94 -5.00
C GLU A 100 9.30 -26.53 -5.20
N LYS A 101 10.16 -26.35 -6.19
CA LYS A 101 10.60 -25.05 -6.68
C LYS A 101 9.39 -24.32 -7.26
N LYS A 102 8.56 -23.68 -6.41
CA LYS A 102 7.63 -22.65 -6.86
C LYS A 102 8.45 -21.41 -7.18
N SER A 103 8.39 -21.02 -8.43
CA SER A 103 8.85 -19.75 -9.01
C SER A 103 8.77 -18.60 -8.00
N GLY A 104 9.90 -17.86 -7.80
CA GLY A 104 10.06 -16.84 -6.76
C GLY A 104 9.08 -15.66 -6.76
N THR A 105 8.22 -15.53 -7.76
CA THR A 105 7.20 -14.47 -7.91
C THR A 105 6.07 -14.58 -6.87
N GLY A 106 5.70 -15.80 -6.43
CA GLY A 106 4.61 -15.99 -5.47
C GLY A 106 4.94 -15.48 -4.05
N GLY A 107 6.19 -15.58 -3.62
CA GLY A 107 6.64 -15.11 -2.30
C GLY A 107 6.69 -13.58 -2.22
N VAL A 108 7.16 -12.93 -3.27
CA VAL A 108 7.24 -11.45 -3.34
C VAL A 108 5.85 -10.82 -3.36
N MET A 109 4.90 -11.41 -4.12
CA MET A 109 3.51 -10.94 -4.15
C MET A 109 2.80 -11.14 -2.81
N ALA A 110 3.02 -12.26 -2.12
CA ALA A 110 2.45 -12.49 -0.79
C ALA A 110 3.01 -11.49 0.24
N SER A 111 4.30 -11.18 0.18
CA SER A 111 4.95 -10.17 1.01
C SER A 111 4.43 -8.76 0.72
N TYR A 112 4.22 -8.41 -0.57
CA TYR A 112 3.62 -7.15 -0.97
C TYR A 112 2.20 -7.00 -0.42
N HIS A 113 1.35 -8.03 -0.54
CA HIS A 113 0.00 -8.02 0.01
C HIS A 113 -0.01 -7.87 1.54
N ALA A 114 0.85 -8.58 2.24
CA ALA A 114 0.98 -8.48 3.69
C ALA A 114 1.38 -7.06 4.11
N LEU A 115 2.29 -6.42 3.38
CA LEU A 115 2.75 -5.06 3.64
C LEU A 115 1.72 -4.01 3.26
N ALA A 116 1.00 -4.19 2.14
CA ALA A 116 -0.05 -3.27 1.71
C ALA A 116 -1.19 -3.15 2.73
N HIS A 117 -1.36 -4.15 3.59
CA HIS A 117 -2.38 -4.19 4.63
C HIS A 117 -1.81 -4.10 6.06
N ALA A 118 -0.50 -3.87 6.22
CA ALA A 118 0.14 -3.80 7.55
C ALA A 118 -0.41 -2.65 8.39
N VAL A 119 -0.67 -1.49 7.76
CA VAL A 119 -1.34 -0.34 8.39
C VAL A 119 -2.68 -0.13 7.69
N SER A 120 -3.73 -0.72 8.20
CA SER A 120 -5.08 -0.57 7.66
C SER A 120 -5.97 0.25 8.60
N GLU A 121 -6.75 1.15 8.04
CA GLU A 121 -7.78 1.89 8.77
C GLU A 121 -9.14 1.38 8.34
N LYS A 122 -10.03 1.12 9.29
CA LYS A 122 -11.40 0.75 8.97
C LYS A 122 -12.18 2.00 8.58
N ILE A 123 -12.82 1.97 7.40
CA ILE A 123 -13.60 3.07 6.87
C ILE A 123 -15.04 2.60 6.69
N ASP A 124 -15.91 3.00 7.61
CA ASP A 124 -17.30 2.57 7.64
C ASP A 124 -18.25 3.57 6.95
N ALA A 125 -17.77 4.79 6.63
CA ALA A 125 -18.58 5.84 6.03
C ALA A 125 -17.79 6.69 5.04
N ALA A 126 -18.49 7.31 4.10
CA ALA A 126 -17.90 8.27 3.17
C ALA A 126 -17.34 9.50 3.93
N PRO A 127 -16.21 10.08 3.45
CA PRO A 127 -15.66 11.31 4.03
C PRO A 127 -16.69 12.45 3.97
N ALA A 128 -16.74 13.26 5.03
CA ALA A 128 -17.69 14.37 5.13
C ALA A 128 -17.44 15.49 4.09
N GLY A 129 -16.19 15.59 3.60
CA GLY A 129 -15.81 16.50 2.52
C GLY A 129 -16.36 16.11 1.14
N LEU A 130 -16.75 14.85 0.97
CA LEU A 130 -17.34 14.37 -0.28
C LEU A 130 -18.81 14.80 -0.35
N ARG A 131 -19.21 15.41 -1.47
CA ARG A 131 -20.58 15.94 -1.70
C ARG A 131 -21.27 15.17 -2.82
N PRO A 132 -21.87 14.02 -2.54
CA PRO A 132 -22.61 13.29 -3.56
C PRO A 132 -23.83 14.10 -4.04
N PRO A 133 -24.19 14.00 -5.34
CA PRO A 133 -25.43 14.58 -5.84
C PRO A 133 -26.66 13.98 -5.12
N PRO A 134 -27.81 14.66 -5.12
CA PRO A 134 -29.03 14.19 -4.46
C PRO A 134 -29.38 12.76 -4.88
N GLY A 135 -29.59 11.88 -3.90
CA GLY A 135 -29.90 10.48 -4.11
C GLY A 135 -28.69 9.57 -4.44
N ALA A 136 -27.48 10.13 -4.53
CA ALA A 136 -26.25 9.36 -4.71
C ALA A 136 -25.52 9.20 -3.36
N ALA A 137 -24.85 8.06 -3.19
CA ALA A 137 -23.96 7.77 -2.07
C ALA A 137 -22.85 6.84 -2.55
N LEU A 138 -21.74 6.77 -1.83
CA LEU A 138 -20.75 5.72 -2.06
C LEU A 138 -21.38 4.36 -1.76
N ARG A 139 -21.20 3.45 -2.70
CA ARG A 139 -21.62 2.05 -2.54
C ARG A 139 -20.64 1.31 -1.64
N GLU A 140 -21.06 0.21 -1.06
CA GLU A 140 -20.24 -0.60 -0.15
C GLU A 140 -18.89 -1.00 -0.78
N TYR A 141 -18.88 -1.49 -2.02
CA TYR A 141 -17.65 -1.85 -2.71
C TYR A 141 -16.71 -0.63 -2.96
N GLN A 142 -17.28 0.58 -3.12
CA GLN A 142 -16.49 1.81 -3.27
C GLN A 142 -15.85 2.23 -1.93
N LEU A 143 -16.52 1.97 -0.80
CA LEU A 143 -15.92 2.15 0.53
C LEU A 143 -14.78 1.16 0.77
N VAL A 144 -14.95 -0.10 0.35
CA VAL A 144 -13.87 -1.11 0.39
C VAL A 144 -12.68 -0.67 -0.47
N GLY A 145 -12.94 -0.17 -1.69
CA GLY A 145 -11.91 0.38 -2.57
C GLY A 145 -11.20 1.60 -1.96
N LEU A 146 -11.94 2.50 -1.31
CA LEU A 146 -11.38 3.63 -0.56
C LEU A 146 -10.47 3.15 0.58
N GLN A 147 -10.92 2.20 1.38
CA GLN A 147 -10.13 1.62 2.47
C GLN A 147 -8.84 1.00 1.95
N TRP A 148 -8.88 0.30 0.82
CA TRP A 148 -7.71 -0.26 0.17
C TRP A 148 -6.74 0.84 -0.30
N MET A 149 -7.22 1.89 -0.97
CA MET A 149 -6.38 3.02 -1.40
C MET A 149 -5.75 3.77 -0.23
N VAL A 150 -6.48 3.95 0.88
CA VAL A 150 -5.96 4.56 2.12
C VAL A 150 -4.88 3.67 2.75
N SER A 151 -5.06 2.36 2.73
CA SER A 151 -4.03 1.42 3.17
C SER A 151 -2.75 1.54 2.34
N LEU A 152 -2.84 1.62 1.01
CA LEU A 152 -1.70 1.89 0.15
C LEU A 152 -1.01 3.22 0.49
N TYR A 153 -1.79 4.29 0.66
CA TYR A 153 -1.26 5.59 1.04
C TYR A 153 -0.50 5.55 2.37
N ASN A 154 -1.05 4.91 3.40
CA ASN A 154 -0.43 4.77 4.72
C ASN A 154 0.90 4.00 4.64
N ASN A 155 0.95 2.98 3.80
CA ASN A 155 2.15 2.15 3.61
C ASN A 155 3.11 2.69 2.54
N LYS A 156 2.83 3.89 1.95
CA LYS A 156 3.65 4.51 0.89
C LYS A 156 3.79 3.63 -0.36
N LEU A 157 2.74 2.89 -0.67
CA LEU A 157 2.69 1.99 -1.82
C LEU A 157 1.87 2.59 -2.96
N ASN A 158 2.23 2.22 -4.19
CA ASN A 158 1.43 2.48 -5.38
C ASN A 158 0.41 1.36 -5.58
N GLY A 159 -0.66 1.62 -6.34
CA GLY A 159 -1.66 0.61 -6.65
C GLY A 159 -2.34 0.86 -7.98
N ILE A 160 -3.02 -0.15 -8.47
CA ILE A 160 -3.84 -0.10 -9.68
C ILE A 160 -5.28 -0.46 -9.29
N LEU A 161 -6.19 0.49 -9.43
CA LEU A 161 -7.63 0.25 -9.25
C LEU A 161 -8.20 -0.33 -10.55
N ALA A 162 -8.26 -1.65 -10.63
CA ALA A 162 -8.61 -2.41 -11.82
C ALA A 162 -10.10 -2.82 -11.89
N ASP A 163 -10.99 -2.05 -11.27
CA ASP A 163 -12.44 -2.29 -11.32
C ASP A 163 -12.97 -2.22 -12.77
N GLU A 164 -14.08 -2.90 -13.03
CA GLU A 164 -14.77 -2.82 -14.32
C GLU A 164 -15.20 -1.39 -14.67
N MET A 165 -15.41 -1.15 -15.97
CA MET A 165 -15.90 0.15 -16.44
C MET A 165 -17.32 0.41 -15.88
N GLY A 166 -17.58 1.68 -15.51
CA GLY A 166 -18.89 2.06 -14.97
C GLY A 166 -19.04 1.89 -13.44
N LEU A 167 -18.11 1.25 -12.73
CA LEU A 167 -18.17 1.09 -11.27
C LEU A 167 -17.77 2.36 -10.48
N GLY A 168 -17.57 3.49 -11.14
CA GLY A 168 -17.32 4.77 -10.47
C GLY A 168 -15.90 4.91 -9.88
N LYS A 169 -14.87 4.45 -10.60
CA LYS A 169 -13.47 4.65 -10.20
C LYS A 169 -13.14 6.12 -9.94
N THR A 170 -13.67 7.04 -10.74
CA THR A 170 -13.49 8.48 -10.57
C THR A 170 -14.00 8.94 -9.20
N VAL A 171 -15.20 8.49 -8.81
CA VAL A 171 -15.78 8.82 -7.49
C VAL A 171 -14.96 8.24 -6.34
N GLN A 172 -14.40 7.04 -6.50
CA GLN A 172 -13.51 6.44 -5.49
C GLN A 172 -12.23 7.28 -5.31
N VAL A 173 -11.64 7.79 -6.41
CA VAL A 173 -10.48 8.70 -6.34
C VAL A 173 -10.85 10.02 -5.65
N MET A 174 -12.02 10.57 -5.93
CA MET A 174 -12.50 11.77 -5.24
C MET A 174 -12.73 11.53 -3.76
N ALA A 175 -13.26 10.37 -3.40
CA ALA A 175 -13.41 9.96 -2.00
C ALA A 175 -12.04 9.83 -1.30
N LEU A 176 -11.01 9.33 -1.99
CA LEU A 176 -9.65 9.31 -1.46
C LEU A 176 -9.13 10.73 -1.18
N VAL A 177 -9.24 11.66 -2.15
CA VAL A 177 -8.81 13.05 -1.96
C VAL A 177 -9.53 13.70 -0.77
N ALA A 178 -10.86 13.53 -0.68
CA ALA A 178 -11.64 14.01 0.46
C ALA A 178 -11.15 13.43 1.79
N TYR A 179 -10.89 12.12 1.82
CA TYR A 179 -10.39 11.43 3.01
C TYR A 179 -9.00 11.94 3.43
N LEU A 180 -8.10 12.12 2.48
CA LEU A 180 -6.75 12.63 2.75
C LEU A 180 -6.79 14.05 3.32
N ALA A 181 -7.65 14.92 2.79
CA ALA A 181 -7.84 16.26 3.33
C ALA A 181 -8.43 16.22 4.75
N GLU A 182 -9.46 15.40 4.99
CA GLU A 182 -10.19 15.35 6.25
C GLU A 182 -9.40 14.66 7.37
N LYS A 183 -8.85 13.47 7.10
CA LYS A 183 -8.24 12.61 8.13
C LYS A 183 -6.71 12.72 8.19
N LYS A 184 -6.07 13.08 7.09
CA LYS A 184 -4.60 13.15 7.01
C LYS A 184 -4.07 14.58 6.92
N GLN A 185 -4.97 15.58 6.90
CA GLN A 185 -4.62 17.01 6.75
C GLN A 185 -3.76 17.26 5.49
N ASN A 186 -3.96 16.42 4.48
CA ASN A 186 -3.27 16.53 3.20
C ASN A 186 -4.21 17.21 2.17
N PHE A 187 -4.02 18.51 2.01
CA PHE A 187 -4.81 19.35 1.09
C PHE A 187 -4.18 19.44 -0.31
N GLY A 188 -3.12 18.71 -0.56
CA GLY A 188 -2.46 18.70 -1.85
C GLY A 188 -1.24 19.65 -1.95
N PRO A 189 -0.84 20.02 -3.17
CA PRO A 189 -1.55 19.79 -4.45
C PRO A 189 -1.63 18.32 -4.87
N HIS A 190 -2.79 17.91 -5.42
CA HIS A 190 -2.98 16.58 -6.01
C HIS A 190 -2.88 16.69 -7.53
N LEU A 191 -2.07 15.82 -8.16
CA LEU A 191 -1.91 15.76 -9.61
C LEU A 191 -2.72 14.60 -10.19
N ILE A 192 -3.69 14.90 -11.05
CA ILE A 192 -4.52 13.92 -11.77
C ILE A 192 -4.22 14.02 -13.25
N ILE A 193 -3.67 12.97 -13.84
CA ILE A 193 -3.32 12.91 -15.27
C ILE A 193 -4.36 12.07 -16.00
N VAL A 194 -5.01 12.66 -16.99
CA VAL A 194 -6.09 12.02 -17.75
C VAL A 194 -5.97 12.31 -19.25
N PRO A 195 -6.49 11.43 -20.13
CA PRO A 195 -6.62 11.73 -21.54
C PRO A 195 -7.52 12.94 -21.78
N ASN A 196 -7.21 13.74 -22.81
CA ASN A 196 -7.96 14.95 -23.17
C ASN A 196 -9.47 14.70 -23.35
N ALA A 197 -9.84 13.55 -23.91
CA ALA A 197 -11.23 13.18 -24.16
C ALA A 197 -12.11 13.11 -22.90
N VAL A 198 -11.53 12.86 -21.73
CA VAL A 198 -12.25 12.69 -20.45
C VAL A 198 -12.01 13.86 -19.48
N LEU A 199 -11.16 14.82 -19.85
CA LEU A 199 -10.80 15.95 -18.98
C LEU A 199 -12.02 16.77 -18.54
N VAL A 200 -12.95 17.03 -19.47
CA VAL A 200 -14.17 17.80 -19.20
C VAL A 200 -15.04 17.06 -18.17
N ASN A 201 -15.18 15.76 -18.31
CA ASN A 201 -15.95 14.93 -17.38
C ASN A 201 -15.31 14.94 -15.97
N TRP A 202 -13.99 14.76 -15.90
CA TRP A 202 -13.27 14.82 -14.63
C TRP A 202 -13.45 16.16 -13.92
N ARG A 203 -13.37 17.27 -14.67
CA ARG A 203 -13.61 18.62 -14.11
C ARG A 203 -15.03 18.77 -13.58
N ALA A 204 -16.03 18.31 -14.34
CA ALA A 204 -17.42 18.38 -13.93
C ALA A 204 -17.68 17.55 -12.64
N GLU A 205 -17.19 16.33 -12.62
CA GLU A 205 -17.32 15.44 -11.46
C GLU A 205 -16.59 16.00 -10.23
N LEU A 206 -15.35 16.52 -10.38
CA LEU A 206 -14.63 17.17 -9.28
C LEU A 206 -15.43 18.34 -8.71
N THR A 207 -15.96 19.21 -9.56
CA THR A 207 -16.78 20.35 -9.10
C THR A 207 -18.03 19.89 -8.35
N GLN A 208 -18.61 18.76 -8.76
CA GLN A 208 -19.83 18.23 -8.15
C GLN A 208 -19.58 17.50 -6.83
N TRP A 209 -18.55 16.63 -6.79
CA TRP A 209 -18.28 15.75 -5.65
C TRP A 209 -17.34 16.37 -4.62
N LEU A 210 -16.45 17.28 -5.04
CA LEU A 210 -15.44 17.95 -4.21
C LEU A 210 -15.46 19.48 -4.42
N PRO A 211 -16.55 20.18 -4.14
CA PRO A 211 -16.67 21.62 -4.40
C PRO A 211 -15.75 22.50 -3.55
N GLY A 212 -15.06 21.92 -2.57
CA GLY A 212 -14.14 22.62 -1.69
C GLY A 212 -12.66 22.40 -1.98
N VAL A 213 -12.32 21.70 -3.08
CA VAL A 213 -10.93 21.37 -3.47
C VAL A 213 -10.56 22.05 -4.77
#